data_04ee73d232cf165346d24d75294df54e
#
_entry.id   04ee73d232cf165346d24d75294df54e
#
_cell.length_a   1.000
_cell.length_b   1.000
_cell.length_c   1.000
_cell.angle_alpha   90.00
_cell.angle_beta   90.00
_cell.angle_gamma   90.00
#
_symmetry.space_group_name_H-M   'P 1'
#
loop_
_entity.id
_entity.type
_entity.pdbx_description
1 polymer ?
#
loop_
_entity_poly.entity_id
_entity_poly.type
_entity_poly.pdbx_seq_one_letter_code
_entity_poly.pdbx_strand_id
1 'polypeptide(L)'
;MYERAVKQGELLLIEDLTTYPCRTPIEEKLVQSGVRNMVVAPLYYQDALIGTLDLVSPHPGDLHALNTLKLREVLPLFSMAIKRSMDELNTRVQAVIKEQCTAIHPAVEWRFRHAARHWLHQRKAGVMAEIEPIVFDGIYPLYGVSDIRGSSIHRNAAIQADLVEHLRLAQAVLRIGYGTKPLPILDALAYHVGQHMAHLDTALAAGDELTILDFLHREIEPLFPHLRAFGPDVDETIQAYWATLESPMGTLYRRRKEFDDSVMLINETLSAYLDREEEKAQAMFPHYFEQHKSDGVEFGIYVGASLVERGTFDQLYLHNLRLWQLMVMCGMARQAERLKGRLQVPLEVAHLILVQHTPLAIRFRFDEKRFDIDGAYNMRYELVKKRIDKARIRGTHERLTQPGTIAMVYSQAQEGLEYQEYIAYVQAAGYLTPGIEHVELEDLEGAQGLHALRVTVEMHEAWEQQDARDDMTETVRLLVH
;
A
#
# COMPACT_ATOMS: atom_id res chain seq x y z
N MET A 1 -24.11 -33.62 21.02
CA MET A 1 -24.06 -33.22 22.45
C MET A 1 -23.47 -31.85 22.70
N TYR A 2 -22.33 -31.49 22.10
CA TYR A 2 -21.68 -30.17 22.28
C TYR A 2 -22.60 -28.99 21.95
N GLU A 3 -23.25 -29.01 20.78
CA GLU A 3 -24.21 -27.96 20.43
C GLU A 3 -25.33 -27.80 21.46
N ARG A 4 -25.78 -28.90 22.07
CA ARG A 4 -26.84 -28.85 23.08
C ARG A 4 -26.32 -28.18 24.35
N ALA A 5 -25.13 -28.56 24.84
CA ALA A 5 -24.51 -27.95 26.00
C ALA A 5 -24.27 -26.45 25.80
N VAL A 6 -23.75 -26.07 24.63
CA VAL A 6 -23.47 -24.66 24.29
C VAL A 6 -24.78 -23.85 24.14
N LYS A 7 -25.80 -24.37 23.42
CA LYS A 7 -27.09 -23.68 23.24
C LYS A 7 -27.88 -23.50 24.54
N GLN A 8 -27.78 -24.46 25.46
CA GLN A 8 -28.42 -24.39 26.76
C GLN A 8 -27.63 -23.54 27.78
N GLY A 9 -26.34 -23.33 27.52
CA GLY A 9 -25.44 -22.63 28.47
C GLY A 9 -25.20 -23.42 29.76
N GLU A 10 -25.58 -24.71 29.80
CA GLU A 10 -25.57 -25.54 30.97
C GLU A 10 -24.70 -26.78 30.80
N LEU A 11 -24.28 -27.32 31.94
CA LEU A 11 -23.57 -28.60 32.03
C LEU A 11 -24.48 -29.72 31.54
N LEU A 12 -24.02 -30.49 30.54
CA LEU A 12 -24.71 -31.65 30.02
C LEU A 12 -24.08 -32.92 30.61
N LEU A 13 -24.85 -33.66 31.39
CA LEU A 13 -24.50 -34.97 31.94
C LEU A 13 -25.06 -36.08 31.05
N ILE A 14 -24.24 -37.03 30.68
CA ILE A 14 -24.58 -38.27 29.94
C ILE A 14 -24.14 -39.47 30.79
N GLU A 15 -25.12 -40.13 31.42
CA GLU A 15 -24.82 -41.25 32.34
C GLU A 15 -24.29 -42.48 31.64
N ASP A 16 -24.76 -42.79 30.44
CA ASP A 16 -24.20 -43.83 29.57
C ASP A 16 -24.26 -43.42 28.10
N LEU A 17 -23.10 -43.19 27.50
CA LEU A 17 -22.96 -42.74 26.12
C LEU A 17 -23.45 -43.81 25.12
N THR A 18 -23.46 -45.08 25.48
CA THR A 18 -23.99 -46.18 24.62
C THR A 18 -25.50 -46.13 24.45
N THR A 19 -26.22 -45.56 25.40
CA THR A 19 -27.66 -45.40 25.37
C THR A 19 -28.12 -44.01 24.92
N TYR A 20 -27.15 -43.10 24.66
CA TYR A 20 -27.45 -41.75 24.25
C TYR A 20 -28.07 -41.71 22.85
N PRO A 21 -29.25 -41.09 22.68
CA PRO A 21 -29.95 -41.02 21.41
C PRO A 21 -29.22 -40.04 20.43
N CYS A 22 -29.25 -40.36 19.16
CA CYS A 22 -28.70 -39.49 18.08
C CYS A 22 -27.18 -39.26 18.19
N ARG A 23 -26.40 -40.31 18.12
CA ARG A 23 -24.92 -40.24 18.10
C ARG A 23 -24.39 -39.71 16.79
N THR A 24 -23.46 -38.78 16.89
CA THR A 24 -22.65 -38.30 15.79
C THR A 24 -21.35 -39.13 15.64
N PRO A 25 -20.62 -39.02 14.53
CA PRO A 25 -19.33 -39.72 14.36
C PRO A 25 -18.30 -39.44 15.50
N ILE A 26 -18.39 -38.31 16.17
CA ILE A 26 -17.51 -37.97 17.32
C ILE A 26 -17.89 -38.81 18.53
N GLU A 27 -19.16 -38.91 18.84
CA GLU A 27 -19.69 -39.67 19.95
C GLU A 27 -19.45 -41.20 19.75
N GLU A 28 -19.58 -41.67 18.52
CA GLU A 28 -19.24 -43.07 18.17
C GLU A 28 -17.76 -43.36 18.40
N LYS A 29 -16.84 -42.45 18.03
CA LYS A 29 -15.41 -42.61 18.33
C LYS A 29 -15.12 -42.65 19.83
N LEU A 30 -15.79 -41.84 20.63
CA LEU A 30 -15.66 -41.81 22.08
C LEU A 30 -16.10 -43.18 22.68
N VAL A 31 -17.22 -43.71 22.23
CA VAL A 31 -17.67 -45.08 22.65
C VAL A 31 -16.67 -46.16 22.27
N GLN A 32 -16.12 -46.09 21.04
CA GLN A 32 -15.07 -47.03 20.58
C GLN A 32 -13.80 -46.92 21.41
N SER A 33 -13.48 -45.73 21.92
CA SER A 33 -12.36 -45.48 22.83
C SER A 33 -12.63 -45.92 24.29
N GLY A 34 -13.78 -46.51 24.57
CA GLY A 34 -14.13 -47.01 25.88
C GLY A 34 -14.83 -46.03 26.82
N VAL A 35 -15.19 -44.84 26.33
CA VAL A 35 -15.92 -43.83 27.13
C VAL A 35 -17.40 -44.27 27.28
N ARG A 36 -17.85 -44.35 28.51
CA ARG A 36 -19.24 -44.72 28.84
C ARG A 36 -20.02 -43.62 29.48
N ASN A 37 -19.42 -42.84 30.35
CA ASN A 37 -20.07 -41.74 31.06
C ASN A 37 -19.33 -40.44 30.77
N MET A 38 -20.07 -39.37 30.57
CA MET A 38 -19.46 -38.09 30.13
C MET A 38 -20.22 -36.87 30.66
N VAL A 39 -19.45 -35.83 30.99
CA VAL A 39 -19.96 -34.50 31.28
C VAL A 39 -19.32 -33.52 30.32
N VAL A 40 -20.16 -32.73 29.67
CA VAL A 40 -19.71 -31.57 28.82
C VAL A 40 -20.13 -30.30 29.51
N ALA A 41 -19.16 -29.48 29.89
CA ALA A 41 -19.39 -28.18 30.53
C ALA A 41 -18.89 -27.06 29.64
N PRO A 42 -19.78 -26.18 29.15
CA PRO A 42 -19.34 -25.02 28.39
C PRO A 42 -18.62 -24.01 29.31
N LEU A 43 -17.48 -23.50 28.85
CA LEU A 43 -16.67 -22.52 29.55
C LEU A 43 -16.94 -21.14 28.98
N TYR A 44 -17.48 -20.26 29.82
CA TYR A 44 -17.76 -18.87 29.47
C TYR A 44 -16.84 -17.91 30.22
N TYR A 45 -16.43 -16.85 29.55
CA TYR A 45 -15.76 -15.71 30.15
C TYR A 45 -16.39 -14.42 29.59
N GLN A 46 -16.96 -13.57 30.47
CA GLN A 46 -17.70 -12.36 30.08
C GLN A 46 -18.72 -12.63 28.94
N ASP A 47 -19.57 -13.63 29.15
CA ASP A 47 -20.61 -14.10 28.22
C ASP A 47 -20.10 -14.66 26.87
N ALA A 48 -18.78 -14.68 26.63
CA ALA A 48 -18.20 -15.29 25.46
C ALA A 48 -17.83 -16.77 25.72
N LEU A 49 -18.22 -17.67 24.83
CA LEU A 49 -17.81 -19.07 24.88
C LEU A 49 -16.33 -19.18 24.52
N ILE A 50 -15.49 -19.68 25.44
CA ILE A 50 -14.05 -19.88 25.23
C ILE A 50 -13.68 -21.34 24.97
N GLY A 51 -14.58 -22.29 25.21
CA GLY A 51 -14.36 -23.72 24.99
C GLY A 51 -15.30 -24.59 25.77
N THR A 52 -15.00 -25.88 25.82
CA THR A 52 -15.71 -26.85 26.66
C THR A 52 -14.73 -27.62 27.56
N LEU A 53 -15.17 -27.97 28.75
CA LEU A 53 -14.47 -28.90 29.62
C LEU A 53 -15.19 -30.25 29.56
N ASP A 54 -14.48 -31.27 29.14
CA ASP A 54 -15.03 -32.62 29.02
C ASP A 54 -14.44 -33.52 30.11
N LEU A 55 -15.30 -34.11 30.93
CA LEU A 55 -14.93 -35.15 31.87
C LEU A 55 -15.50 -36.47 31.38
N VAL A 56 -14.68 -37.51 31.36
CA VAL A 56 -15.09 -38.81 30.83
C VAL A 56 -14.73 -39.95 31.80
N SER A 57 -15.57 -40.98 31.84
CA SER A 57 -15.27 -42.23 32.57
C SER A 57 -15.61 -43.43 31.71
N PRO A 58 -14.87 -44.56 31.88
CA PRO A 58 -15.18 -45.82 31.24
C PRO A 58 -16.36 -46.56 31.91
N HIS A 59 -16.82 -46.13 33.08
CA HIS A 59 -17.91 -46.76 33.83
C HIS A 59 -19.17 -45.88 33.82
N PRO A 60 -20.34 -46.41 33.48
CA PRO A 60 -21.60 -45.70 33.55
C PRO A 60 -21.91 -45.24 34.98
N GLY A 61 -22.38 -43.98 35.12
CA GLY A 61 -22.82 -43.45 36.40
C GLY A 61 -21.73 -42.95 37.37
N ASP A 62 -20.41 -43.05 37.01
CA ASP A 62 -19.32 -42.49 37.81
C ASP A 62 -19.46 -40.96 37.97
N LEU A 63 -19.85 -40.29 36.89
CA LEU A 63 -20.21 -38.88 36.90
C LEU A 63 -21.74 -38.79 36.99
N HIS A 64 -22.22 -38.31 38.10
CA HIS A 64 -23.67 -38.14 38.37
C HIS A 64 -23.98 -36.75 38.92
N ALA A 65 -25.25 -36.41 39.05
CA ALA A 65 -25.70 -35.10 39.38
C ALA A 65 -25.10 -34.51 40.68
N LEU A 66 -24.83 -35.34 41.69
CA LEU A 66 -24.27 -34.87 42.96
C LEU A 66 -22.80 -34.48 42.87
N ASN A 67 -21.97 -35.28 42.17
CA ASN A 67 -20.55 -34.94 42.04
C ASN A 67 -20.29 -33.87 40.98
N THR A 68 -21.19 -33.68 40.01
CA THR A 68 -21.11 -32.60 39.03
C THR A 68 -21.57 -31.24 39.59
N LEU A 69 -22.29 -31.25 40.75
CA LEU A 69 -22.67 -30.00 41.39
C LEU A 69 -21.44 -29.16 41.80
N LYS A 70 -20.40 -29.81 42.33
CA LYS A 70 -19.13 -29.16 42.66
C LYS A 70 -18.39 -28.59 41.44
N LEU A 71 -18.59 -29.19 40.29
CA LEU A 71 -17.98 -28.73 39.06
C LEU A 71 -18.50 -27.32 38.69
N ARG A 72 -19.80 -27.05 38.91
CA ARG A 72 -20.39 -25.72 38.63
C ARG A 72 -19.69 -24.60 39.41
N GLU A 73 -19.26 -24.85 40.62
CA GLU A 73 -18.58 -23.85 41.46
C GLU A 73 -17.15 -23.54 40.94
N VAL A 74 -16.48 -24.52 40.33
CA VAL A 74 -15.10 -24.39 39.87
C VAL A 74 -14.99 -23.97 38.37
N LEU A 75 -16.05 -24.14 37.59
CA LEU A 75 -16.08 -23.77 36.17
C LEU A 75 -15.63 -22.31 35.91
N PRO A 76 -16.08 -21.31 36.68
CA PRO A 76 -15.61 -19.92 36.50
C PRO A 76 -14.10 -19.76 36.68
N LEU A 77 -13.51 -20.49 37.65
CA LEU A 77 -12.07 -20.49 37.89
C LEU A 77 -11.31 -21.15 36.73
N PHE A 78 -11.81 -22.25 36.20
CA PHE A 78 -11.26 -22.87 34.99
C PHE A 78 -11.33 -21.92 33.79
N SER A 79 -12.47 -21.28 33.58
CA SER A 79 -12.65 -20.30 32.51
C SER A 79 -11.62 -19.17 32.61
N MET A 80 -11.43 -18.60 33.82
CA MET A 80 -10.44 -17.55 34.05
C MET A 80 -9.01 -18.08 33.81
N ALA A 81 -8.66 -19.25 34.29
CA ALA A 81 -7.32 -19.82 34.13
C ALA A 81 -7.01 -20.10 32.65
N ILE A 82 -7.96 -20.67 31.91
CA ILE A 82 -7.81 -20.94 30.48
C ILE A 82 -7.70 -19.62 29.71
N LYS A 83 -8.58 -18.64 29.99
CA LYS A 83 -8.54 -17.32 29.35
C LYS A 83 -7.18 -16.65 29.56
N ARG A 84 -6.68 -16.63 30.81
CA ARG A 84 -5.36 -16.09 31.12
C ARG A 84 -4.24 -16.79 30.33
N SER A 85 -4.28 -18.12 30.24
CA SER A 85 -3.30 -18.90 29.49
C SER A 85 -3.35 -18.61 27.99
N MET A 86 -4.57 -18.44 27.43
CA MET A 86 -4.76 -18.04 26.04
C MET A 86 -4.21 -16.63 25.78
N ASP A 87 -4.50 -15.68 26.67
CA ASP A 87 -4.02 -14.30 26.53
C ASP A 87 -2.50 -14.21 26.66
N GLU A 88 -1.90 -14.98 27.55
CA GLU A 88 -0.44 -15.07 27.66
C GLU A 88 0.19 -15.66 26.40
N LEU A 89 -0.40 -16.72 25.85
CA LEU A 89 0.05 -17.31 24.58
C LEU A 89 -0.07 -16.29 23.42
N ASN A 90 -1.20 -15.62 23.32
CA ASN A 90 -1.41 -14.60 22.30
C ASN A 90 -0.41 -13.44 22.44
N THR A 91 -0.14 -12.98 23.65
CA THR A 91 0.88 -11.95 23.92
C THR A 91 2.26 -12.41 23.48
N ARG A 92 2.65 -13.64 23.76
CA ARG A 92 3.93 -14.20 23.29
C ARG A 92 4.00 -14.32 21.77
N VAL A 93 2.91 -14.76 21.12
CA VAL A 93 2.80 -14.84 19.65
C VAL A 93 2.96 -13.45 19.05
N GLN A 94 2.26 -12.45 19.59
CA GLN A 94 2.38 -11.06 19.12
C GLN A 94 3.78 -10.48 19.33
N ALA A 95 4.45 -10.85 20.43
CA ALA A 95 5.83 -10.42 20.68
C ALA A 95 6.78 -10.98 19.60
N VAL A 96 6.66 -12.26 19.24
CA VAL A 96 7.45 -12.89 18.17
C VAL A 96 7.19 -12.22 16.83
N ILE A 97 5.92 -11.94 16.50
CA ILE A 97 5.55 -11.26 15.26
C ILE A 97 6.16 -9.86 15.20
N LYS A 98 6.07 -9.07 16.29
CA LYS A 98 6.64 -7.72 16.35
C LYS A 98 8.17 -7.70 16.27
N GLU A 99 8.83 -8.70 16.83
CA GLU A 99 10.28 -8.82 16.80
C GLU A 99 10.80 -9.19 15.41
N GLN A 100 10.16 -10.16 14.76
CA GLN A 100 10.60 -10.73 13.48
C GLN A 100 10.02 -10.03 12.25
N CYS A 101 8.86 -9.36 12.41
CA CYS A 101 8.13 -8.71 11.33
C CYS A 101 7.78 -7.29 11.74
N THR A 102 7.57 -6.41 10.77
CA THR A 102 6.97 -5.07 11.01
C THR A 102 5.43 -5.16 11.02
N ALA A 103 4.73 -4.07 10.78
CA ALA A 103 3.29 -4.10 10.61
C ALA A 103 2.88 -5.09 9.51
N ILE A 104 2.02 -6.04 9.86
CA ILE A 104 1.53 -7.08 8.96
C ILE A 104 0.10 -6.75 8.59
N HIS A 105 -0.22 -6.86 7.30
CA HIS A 105 -1.58 -6.66 6.81
C HIS A 105 -2.54 -7.68 7.44
N PRO A 106 -3.73 -7.26 7.92
CA PRO A 106 -4.68 -8.14 8.61
C PRO A 106 -5.06 -9.40 7.84
N ALA A 107 -5.21 -9.31 6.53
CA ALA A 107 -5.58 -10.45 5.67
C ALA A 107 -4.58 -11.62 5.72
N VAL A 108 -3.31 -11.36 6.02
CA VAL A 108 -2.23 -12.38 6.06
C VAL A 108 -1.73 -12.68 7.47
N GLU A 109 -2.17 -11.94 8.48
CA GLU A 109 -1.69 -12.07 9.87
C GLU A 109 -1.89 -13.48 10.44
N TRP A 110 -2.94 -14.17 10.05
CA TRP A 110 -3.25 -15.52 10.50
C TRP A 110 -2.10 -16.51 10.23
N ARG A 111 -1.42 -16.40 9.08
CA ARG A 111 -0.31 -17.26 8.68
C ARG A 111 0.92 -17.02 9.56
N PHE A 112 1.18 -15.76 9.90
CA PHE A 112 2.25 -15.37 10.83
C PHE A 112 1.97 -15.86 12.24
N ARG A 113 0.71 -15.76 12.70
CA ARG A 113 0.29 -16.32 13.99
C ARG A 113 0.49 -17.84 14.04
N HIS A 114 0.17 -18.52 12.94
CA HIS A 114 0.38 -19.97 12.84
C HIS A 114 1.88 -20.32 12.93
N ALA A 115 2.72 -19.69 12.13
CA ALA A 115 4.17 -19.88 12.13
C ALA A 115 4.79 -19.58 13.49
N ALA A 116 4.41 -18.47 14.14
CA ALA A 116 4.91 -18.11 15.47
C ALA A 116 4.48 -19.12 16.56
N ARG A 117 3.23 -19.61 16.53
CA ARG A 117 2.76 -20.66 17.45
C ARG A 117 3.53 -21.95 17.28
N HIS A 118 3.76 -22.38 16.05
CA HIS A 118 4.53 -23.59 15.74
C HIS A 118 5.96 -23.47 16.24
N TRP A 119 6.63 -22.34 15.97
CA TRP A 119 7.98 -22.07 16.45
C TRP A 119 8.07 -22.05 17.99
N LEU A 120 7.13 -21.40 18.69
CA LEU A 120 7.07 -21.39 20.14
C LEU A 120 6.90 -22.80 20.73
N HIS A 121 6.10 -23.65 20.06
CA HIS A 121 5.89 -25.04 20.47
C HIS A 121 7.18 -25.88 20.34
N GLN A 122 7.87 -25.77 19.20
CA GLN A 122 9.15 -26.46 18.98
C GLN A 122 10.22 -26.02 20.00
N ARG A 123 10.30 -24.72 20.28
CA ARG A 123 11.25 -24.18 21.25
C ARG A 123 10.98 -24.66 22.67
N LYS A 124 9.72 -24.81 23.07
CA LYS A 124 9.33 -25.44 24.35
C LYS A 124 9.75 -26.90 24.42
N ALA A 125 9.74 -27.63 23.31
CA ALA A 125 10.20 -29.00 23.21
C ALA A 125 11.74 -29.12 23.13
N GLY A 126 12.50 -28.03 23.27
CA GLY A 126 13.97 -28.02 23.24
C GLY A 126 14.58 -28.14 21.85
N VAL A 127 13.77 -27.97 20.78
CA VAL A 127 14.23 -28.01 19.40
C VAL A 127 14.69 -26.60 19.00
N MET A 128 15.93 -26.50 18.52
CA MET A 128 16.41 -25.26 17.86
C MET A 128 15.80 -25.23 16.45
N ALA A 129 14.76 -24.45 16.27
CA ALA A 129 14.09 -24.30 14.98
C ALA A 129 14.04 -22.83 14.58
N GLU A 130 14.15 -22.59 13.29
CA GLU A 130 13.84 -21.29 12.67
C GLU A 130 12.33 -21.17 12.44
N ILE A 131 11.85 -19.95 12.29
CA ILE A 131 10.44 -19.73 11.89
C ILE A 131 10.25 -20.27 10.47
N GLU A 132 9.19 -21.06 10.28
CA GLU A 132 8.87 -21.62 8.97
C GLU A 132 8.66 -20.53 7.91
N PRO A 133 9.05 -20.78 6.66
CA PRO A 133 8.82 -19.84 5.57
C PRO A 133 7.33 -19.50 5.42
N ILE A 134 7.03 -18.23 5.24
CA ILE A 134 5.68 -17.74 4.98
C ILE A 134 5.54 -17.53 3.48
N VAL A 135 4.86 -18.46 2.84
CA VAL A 135 4.63 -18.49 1.39
C VAL A 135 3.14 -18.64 1.13
N PHE A 136 2.67 -17.92 0.13
CA PHE A 136 1.33 -18.04 -0.41
C PHE A 136 1.43 -18.36 -1.90
N ASP A 137 0.92 -19.52 -2.29
CA ASP A 137 0.92 -20.02 -3.66
C ASP A 137 -0.43 -19.76 -4.33
N GLY A 138 -0.43 -19.71 -5.68
CA GLY A 138 -1.68 -19.55 -6.44
C GLY A 138 -2.32 -18.18 -6.25
N ILE A 139 -1.50 -17.13 -6.16
CA ILE A 139 -1.92 -15.74 -5.94
C ILE A 139 -2.05 -15.02 -7.27
N TYR A 140 -3.17 -14.36 -7.48
CA TYR A 140 -3.41 -13.49 -8.62
C TYR A 140 -3.08 -12.04 -8.22
N PRO A 141 -2.05 -11.43 -8.82
CA PRO A 141 -1.73 -10.04 -8.58
C PRO A 141 -2.59 -9.13 -9.45
N LEU A 142 -3.10 -8.04 -8.88
CA LEU A 142 -3.68 -6.92 -9.59
C LEU A 142 -2.82 -5.70 -9.29
N TYR A 143 -2.19 -5.16 -10.32
CA TYR A 143 -1.31 -4.00 -10.18
C TYR A 143 -1.89 -2.78 -10.89
N GLY A 144 -1.91 -1.66 -10.21
CA GLY A 144 -2.30 -0.37 -10.73
C GLY A 144 -1.31 0.72 -10.35
N VAL A 145 -1.11 1.68 -11.24
CA VAL A 145 -0.27 2.84 -11.00
C VAL A 145 -0.89 4.10 -11.57
N SER A 146 -0.83 5.17 -10.80
CA SER A 146 -1.15 6.54 -11.18
C SER A 146 0.13 7.36 -11.08
N ASP A 147 0.83 7.52 -12.20
CA ASP A 147 2.16 8.13 -12.29
C ASP A 147 2.06 9.61 -12.68
N ILE A 148 2.84 10.48 -12.02
CA ILE A 148 2.93 11.89 -12.36
C ILE A 148 3.82 12.04 -13.60
N ARG A 149 3.20 12.42 -14.70
CA ARG A 149 3.86 12.49 -15.99
C ARG A 149 4.96 13.54 -16.02
N GLY A 150 6.16 13.11 -16.42
CA GLY A 150 7.30 14.02 -16.56
C GLY A 150 7.80 14.60 -15.23
N SER A 151 7.53 13.97 -14.09
CA SER A 151 7.94 14.42 -12.75
C SER A 151 9.42 14.81 -12.68
N SER A 152 10.31 13.99 -13.24
CA SER A 152 11.74 14.30 -13.30
C SER A 152 12.08 15.55 -14.12
N ILE A 153 11.32 15.84 -15.20
CA ILE A 153 11.51 17.04 -16.01
C ILE A 153 11.09 18.28 -15.21
N HIS A 154 9.91 18.22 -14.58
CA HIS A 154 9.41 19.31 -13.74
C HIS A 154 10.30 19.56 -12.52
N ARG A 155 10.78 18.50 -11.87
CA ARG A 155 11.74 18.59 -10.77
C ARG A 155 13.03 19.26 -11.19
N ASN A 156 13.62 18.82 -12.30
CA ASN A 156 14.86 19.41 -12.82
C ASN A 156 14.68 20.87 -13.20
N ALA A 157 13.57 21.22 -13.83
CA ALA A 157 13.24 22.61 -14.16
C ALA A 157 13.08 23.49 -12.90
N ALA A 158 12.47 22.96 -11.84
CA ALA A 158 12.33 23.65 -10.56
C ALA A 158 13.69 23.87 -9.87
N ILE A 159 14.56 22.84 -9.84
CA ILE A 159 15.93 22.92 -9.31
C ILE A 159 16.74 23.98 -10.10
N GLN A 160 16.70 23.90 -11.42
CA GLN A 160 17.37 24.85 -12.32
C GLN A 160 16.92 26.29 -12.08
N ALA A 161 15.60 26.52 -11.93
CA ALA A 161 15.05 27.83 -11.67
C ALA A 161 15.51 28.40 -10.32
N ASP A 162 15.53 27.58 -9.27
CA ASP A 162 16.02 27.98 -7.94
C ASP A 162 17.52 28.32 -7.99
N LEU A 163 18.35 27.49 -8.65
CA LEU A 163 19.78 27.75 -8.79
C LEU A 163 20.07 29.04 -9.61
N VAL A 164 19.36 29.26 -10.70
CA VAL A 164 19.52 30.48 -11.51
C VAL A 164 19.15 31.73 -10.70
N GLU A 165 18.08 31.66 -9.93
CA GLU A 165 17.68 32.77 -9.07
C GLU A 165 18.70 33.02 -7.95
N HIS A 166 19.21 31.96 -7.31
CA HIS A 166 20.26 32.04 -6.31
C HIS A 166 21.53 32.73 -6.86
N LEU A 167 21.98 32.31 -8.05
CA LEU A 167 23.10 32.93 -8.75
C LEU A 167 22.83 34.40 -9.11
N ARG A 168 21.60 34.76 -9.52
CA ARG A 168 21.20 36.15 -9.80
C ARG A 168 21.32 37.03 -8.56
N LEU A 169 20.83 36.56 -7.40
CA LEU A 169 20.95 37.24 -6.14
C LEU A 169 22.42 37.49 -5.75
N ALA A 170 23.25 36.45 -5.87
CA ALA A 170 24.69 36.58 -5.65
C ALA A 170 25.37 37.57 -6.60
N GLN A 171 25.01 37.50 -7.90
CA GLN A 171 25.52 38.43 -8.90
C GLN A 171 25.14 39.89 -8.63
N ALA A 172 23.90 40.12 -8.11
CA ALA A 172 23.46 41.48 -7.76
C ALA A 172 24.32 42.07 -6.63
N VAL A 173 24.64 41.29 -5.58
CA VAL A 173 25.55 41.74 -4.50
C VAL A 173 26.93 42.09 -5.06
N LEU A 174 27.50 41.23 -5.90
CA LEU A 174 28.85 41.47 -6.50
C LEU A 174 28.85 42.74 -7.38
N ARG A 175 27.82 42.95 -8.22
CA ARG A 175 27.73 44.10 -9.11
C ARG A 175 27.54 45.42 -8.36
N ILE A 176 26.71 45.50 -7.33
CA ILE A 176 26.53 46.68 -6.51
C ILE A 176 27.79 46.96 -5.73
N GLY A 177 28.44 45.92 -5.16
CA GLY A 177 29.73 46.04 -4.50
C GLY A 177 30.83 46.59 -5.42
N TYR A 178 30.91 46.10 -6.65
CA TYR A 178 31.84 46.63 -7.68
C TYR A 178 31.56 48.06 -8.06
N GLY A 179 30.29 48.43 -8.22
CA GLY A 179 29.88 49.81 -8.51
C GLY A 179 30.26 50.81 -7.40
N THR A 180 30.23 50.39 -6.15
CA THR A 180 30.61 51.19 -5.00
C THR A 180 32.13 51.25 -4.81
N LYS A 181 32.81 50.12 -4.98
CA LYS A 181 34.27 50.00 -4.90
C LYS A 181 34.76 49.05 -5.96
N PRO A 182 35.36 49.55 -7.06
CA PRO A 182 35.72 48.75 -8.22
C PRO A 182 36.94 47.86 -7.94
N LEU A 183 36.69 46.70 -7.32
CA LEU A 183 37.68 45.66 -7.10
C LEU A 183 37.63 44.63 -8.22
N PRO A 184 38.70 44.39 -9.01
CA PRO A 184 38.71 43.46 -10.15
C PRO A 184 38.19 42.03 -9.78
N ILE A 185 38.42 41.60 -8.54
CA ILE A 185 37.97 40.29 -8.08
C ILE A 185 36.45 40.15 -8.10
N LEU A 186 35.70 41.23 -7.79
CA LEU A 186 34.24 41.23 -7.81
C LEU A 186 33.68 41.07 -9.23
N ASP A 187 34.34 41.72 -10.20
CA ASP A 187 33.98 41.55 -11.61
C ASP A 187 34.31 40.17 -12.14
N ALA A 188 35.45 39.62 -11.76
CA ALA A 188 35.83 38.23 -12.10
C ALA A 188 34.85 37.21 -11.53
N LEU A 189 34.43 37.36 -10.25
CA LEU A 189 33.44 36.49 -9.64
C LEU A 189 32.06 36.62 -10.29
N ALA A 190 31.63 37.86 -10.62
CA ALA A 190 30.40 38.12 -11.35
C ALA A 190 30.40 37.47 -12.74
N TYR A 191 31.55 37.44 -13.42
CA TYR A 191 31.73 36.72 -14.68
C TYR A 191 31.57 35.21 -14.49
N HIS A 192 32.20 34.59 -13.46
CA HIS A 192 32.04 33.18 -13.16
C HIS A 192 30.60 32.79 -12.82
N VAL A 193 29.88 33.65 -12.04
CA VAL A 193 28.44 33.46 -11.81
C VAL A 193 27.70 33.44 -13.15
N GLY A 194 28.02 34.37 -14.07
CA GLY A 194 27.44 34.40 -15.41
C GLY A 194 27.69 33.14 -16.23
N GLN A 195 28.89 32.55 -16.11
CA GLN A 195 29.21 31.26 -16.75
C GLN A 195 28.37 30.09 -16.20
N HIS A 196 28.20 30.02 -14.88
CA HIS A 196 27.31 28.99 -14.26
C HIS A 196 25.86 29.16 -14.71
N MET A 197 25.36 30.39 -14.81
CA MET A 197 24.01 30.66 -15.32
C MET A 197 23.86 30.21 -16.78
N ALA A 198 24.80 30.56 -17.66
CA ALA A 198 24.79 30.15 -19.06
C ALA A 198 24.89 28.64 -19.25
N HIS A 199 25.61 27.94 -18.37
CA HIS A 199 25.65 26.48 -18.35
C HIS A 199 24.29 25.90 -17.99
N LEU A 200 23.65 26.38 -16.92
CA LEU A 200 22.33 25.95 -16.51
C LEU A 200 21.24 26.20 -17.57
N ASP A 201 21.33 27.29 -18.36
CA ASP A 201 20.38 27.58 -19.45
C ASP A 201 20.36 26.47 -20.53
N THR A 202 21.45 25.69 -20.66
CA THR A 202 21.50 24.58 -21.62
C THR A 202 20.92 23.29 -21.09
N ALA A 203 21.26 22.89 -19.91
CA ALA A 203 20.74 21.68 -19.21
C ALA A 203 21.26 21.63 -17.77
N LEU A 204 20.52 20.97 -16.89
CA LEU A 204 20.96 20.60 -15.54
C LEU A 204 21.60 19.21 -15.61
N ALA A 205 22.92 19.12 -15.36
CA ALA A 205 23.65 17.85 -15.29
C ALA A 205 23.72 17.32 -13.85
N ALA A 206 24.00 16.01 -13.73
CA ALA A 206 24.22 15.39 -12.42
C ALA A 206 25.45 16.01 -11.74
N GLY A 207 25.23 16.58 -10.54
CA GLY A 207 26.30 17.22 -9.76
C GLY A 207 26.38 18.76 -9.90
N ASP A 208 25.70 19.37 -10.88
CA ASP A 208 25.70 20.84 -11.05
C ASP A 208 25.22 21.55 -9.80
N GLU A 209 24.17 21.05 -9.16
CA GLU A 209 23.62 21.61 -7.92
C GLU A 209 24.69 21.72 -6.84
N LEU A 210 25.40 20.62 -6.58
CA LEU A 210 26.48 20.58 -5.58
C LEU A 210 27.61 21.53 -5.94
N THR A 211 28.02 21.58 -7.20
CA THR A 211 29.12 22.42 -7.68
C THR A 211 28.78 23.90 -7.52
N ILE A 212 27.56 24.30 -7.87
CA ILE A 212 27.11 25.68 -7.77
C ILE A 212 26.95 26.12 -6.31
N LEU A 213 26.35 25.27 -5.48
CA LEU A 213 26.21 25.58 -4.06
C LEU A 213 27.57 25.68 -3.35
N ASP A 214 28.49 24.77 -3.67
CA ASP A 214 29.87 24.82 -3.15
C ASP A 214 30.61 26.10 -3.56
N PHE A 215 30.45 26.53 -4.83
CA PHE A 215 30.98 27.79 -5.32
C PHE A 215 30.38 29.00 -4.57
N LEU A 216 29.09 29.07 -4.39
CA LEU A 216 28.42 30.15 -3.65
C LEU A 216 28.90 30.21 -2.18
N HIS A 217 28.92 29.09 -1.48
CA HIS A 217 29.27 29.01 -0.08
C HIS A 217 30.77 29.24 0.20
N ARG A 218 31.67 28.84 -0.70
CA ARG A 218 33.11 28.97 -0.48
C ARG A 218 33.72 30.23 -1.07
N GLU A 219 33.20 30.72 -2.19
CA GLU A 219 33.84 31.81 -2.91
C GLU A 219 33.08 33.13 -2.82
N ILE A 220 31.75 33.10 -2.72
CA ILE A 220 30.92 34.30 -2.78
C ILE A 220 30.49 34.75 -1.37
N GLU A 221 29.81 33.94 -0.63
CA GLU A 221 29.21 34.29 0.65
C GLU A 221 30.23 34.72 1.73
N PRO A 222 31.44 34.14 1.78
CA PRO A 222 32.47 34.61 2.74
C PRO A 222 32.93 36.03 2.52
N LEU A 223 32.65 36.63 1.35
CA LEU A 223 32.97 38.03 1.07
C LEU A 223 31.93 38.99 1.64
N PHE A 224 30.71 38.57 1.87
CA PHE A 224 29.60 39.42 2.29
C PHE A 224 29.88 40.22 3.57
N PRO A 225 30.51 39.68 4.62
CA PRO A 225 30.86 40.49 5.80
C PRO A 225 31.77 41.68 5.48
N HIS A 226 32.69 41.53 4.51
CA HIS A 226 33.54 42.62 4.06
C HIS A 226 32.80 43.62 3.16
N LEU A 227 31.92 43.13 2.29
CA LEU A 227 31.16 43.94 1.36
C LEU A 227 30.16 44.86 2.06
N ARG A 228 29.60 44.47 3.22
CA ARG A 228 28.71 45.30 4.05
C ARG A 228 29.33 46.67 4.39
N ALA A 229 30.65 46.73 4.56
CA ALA A 229 31.35 47.96 4.85
C ALA A 229 31.48 48.95 3.64
N PHE A 230 31.02 48.54 2.44
CA PHE A 230 31.07 49.40 1.24
C PHE A 230 29.95 50.42 1.18
N GLY A 231 28.83 50.20 1.88
CA GLY A 231 27.75 51.17 1.97
C GLY A 231 26.38 50.50 2.22
N PRO A 232 25.35 51.35 2.50
CA PRO A 232 24.04 50.85 2.84
C PRO A 232 23.37 50.06 1.72
N ASP A 233 23.55 50.45 0.46
CA ASP A 233 22.93 49.76 -0.70
C ASP A 233 23.45 48.31 -0.84
N VAL A 234 24.75 48.11 -0.56
CA VAL A 234 25.36 46.78 -0.57
C VAL A 234 24.85 45.96 0.61
N ASP A 235 24.72 46.54 1.81
CA ASP A 235 24.20 45.84 2.98
C ASP A 235 22.74 45.45 2.80
N GLU A 236 21.90 46.30 2.25
CA GLU A 236 20.51 46.02 1.93
C GLU A 236 20.40 44.86 0.94
N THR A 237 21.22 44.81 -0.10
CA THR A 237 21.24 43.73 -1.09
C THR A 237 21.68 42.39 -0.47
N ILE A 238 22.66 42.42 0.42
CA ILE A 238 23.09 41.22 1.15
C ILE A 238 21.99 40.75 2.11
N GLN A 239 21.28 41.66 2.79
CA GLN A 239 20.13 41.31 3.62
C GLN A 239 19.02 40.66 2.80
N ALA A 240 18.71 41.20 1.61
CA ALA A 240 17.74 40.62 0.67
C ALA A 240 18.16 39.22 0.20
N TYR A 241 19.45 39.01 -0.09
CA TYR A 241 19.99 37.70 -0.43
C TYR A 241 19.69 36.69 0.70
N TRP A 242 20.10 36.97 1.95
CA TRP A 242 19.89 36.07 3.08
C TRP A 242 18.41 35.88 3.43
N ALA A 243 17.57 36.89 3.26
CA ALA A 243 16.13 36.78 3.52
C ALA A 243 15.40 35.88 2.52
N THR A 244 15.98 35.66 1.36
CA THR A 244 15.39 34.80 0.30
C THR A 244 15.77 33.33 0.47
N LEU A 245 16.86 33.03 1.21
CA LEU A 245 17.31 31.66 1.43
C LEU A 245 16.53 30.99 2.56
N GLU A 246 16.18 29.70 2.39
CA GLU A 246 15.56 28.92 3.45
C GLU A 246 16.60 28.39 4.44
N SER A 247 16.41 28.70 5.73
CA SER A 247 17.14 28.08 6.83
C SER A 247 16.53 26.70 7.14
N PRO A 248 17.33 25.64 7.39
CA PRO A 248 18.75 25.63 7.74
C PRO A 248 19.71 25.28 6.57
N MET A 249 19.21 25.03 5.37
CA MET A 249 20.07 24.57 4.27
C MET A 249 20.86 25.66 3.57
N GLY A 250 20.54 26.95 3.78
CA GLY A 250 21.23 28.08 3.13
C GLY A 250 21.06 28.11 1.60
N THR A 251 19.99 27.51 1.08
CA THR A 251 19.71 27.40 -0.36
C THR A 251 18.35 27.99 -0.70
N LEU A 252 18.18 28.44 -1.91
CA LEU A 252 16.86 28.81 -2.42
C LEU A 252 16.05 27.54 -2.71
N TYR A 253 14.85 27.41 -2.14
CA TYR A 253 14.00 26.21 -2.23
C TYR A 253 12.54 26.57 -2.53
N ARG A 254 12.29 27.57 -3.35
CA ARG A 254 10.93 28.05 -3.61
C ARG A 254 10.23 27.26 -4.70
N ARG A 255 10.85 27.17 -5.89
CA ARG A 255 10.27 26.44 -7.03
C ARG A 255 10.23 24.94 -6.80
N ARG A 256 11.23 24.43 -6.15
CA ARG A 256 11.27 23.00 -5.76
C ARG A 256 10.18 22.70 -4.74
N LYS A 257 9.94 23.59 -3.78
CA LYS A 257 8.85 23.43 -2.81
C LYS A 257 7.48 23.46 -3.49
N GLU A 258 7.23 24.37 -4.41
CA GLU A 258 6.00 24.44 -5.19
C GLU A 258 5.75 23.11 -5.94
N PHE A 259 6.80 22.48 -6.48
CA PHE A 259 6.74 21.18 -7.12
C PHE A 259 6.46 20.06 -6.10
N ASP A 260 7.24 19.98 -5.01
CA ASP A 260 7.11 18.95 -3.98
C ASP A 260 5.73 19.01 -3.29
N ASP A 261 5.22 20.21 -2.98
CA ASP A 261 3.88 20.42 -2.43
C ASP A 261 2.80 19.95 -3.41
N SER A 262 2.98 20.17 -4.72
CA SER A 262 2.05 19.68 -5.74
C SER A 262 2.05 18.15 -5.86
N VAL A 263 3.23 17.52 -5.84
CA VAL A 263 3.38 16.04 -5.80
C VAL A 263 2.75 15.46 -4.55
N MET A 264 3.02 16.07 -3.39
CA MET A 264 2.47 15.63 -2.11
C MET A 264 0.93 15.71 -2.12
N LEU A 265 0.34 16.79 -2.59
CA LEU A 265 -1.11 16.98 -2.68
C LEU A 265 -1.76 15.92 -3.59
N ILE A 266 -1.14 15.59 -4.74
CA ILE A 266 -1.61 14.52 -5.62
C ILE A 266 -1.57 13.18 -4.88
N ASN A 267 -0.43 12.83 -4.29
CA ASN A 267 -0.23 11.56 -3.61
C ASN A 267 -1.19 11.36 -2.44
N GLU A 268 -1.38 12.39 -1.61
CA GLU A 268 -2.31 12.35 -0.48
C GLU A 268 -3.76 12.17 -0.93
N THR A 269 -4.18 12.92 -1.96
CA THR A 269 -5.57 12.84 -2.46
C THR A 269 -5.87 11.46 -3.08
N LEU A 270 -4.97 10.98 -3.95
CA LEU A 270 -5.17 9.69 -4.61
C LEU A 270 -5.10 8.53 -3.62
N SER A 271 -4.18 8.61 -2.64
CA SER A 271 -4.09 7.58 -1.59
C SER A 271 -5.32 7.56 -0.70
N ALA A 272 -5.80 8.71 -0.24
CA ALA A 272 -6.98 8.77 0.61
C ALA A 272 -8.25 8.28 -0.11
N TYR A 273 -8.34 8.50 -1.43
CA TYR A 273 -9.40 7.92 -2.24
C TYR A 273 -9.26 6.40 -2.33
N LEU A 274 -8.07 5.91 -2.65
CA LEU A 274 -7.78 4.49 -2.78
C LEU A 274 -8.01 3.73 -1.47
N ASP A 275 -7.59 4.28 -0.32
CA ASP A 275 -7.76 3.68 1.01
C ASP A 275 -9.25 3.46 1.33
N ARG A 276 -10.12 4.43 1.02
CA ARG A 276 -11.58 4.29 1.22
C ARG A 276 -12.20 3.21 0.33
N GLU A 277 -11.77 3.15 -0.93
CA GLU A 277 -12.28 2.15 -1.86
C GLU A 277 -11.76 0.75 -1.52
N GLU A 278 -10.53 0.66 -1.00
CA GLU A 278 -9.91 -0.58 -0.55
C GLU A 278 -10.63 -1.17 0.66
N GLU A 279 -11.05 -0.37 1.64
CA GLU A 279 -11.88 -0.83 2.76
C GLU A 279 -13.16 -1.52 2.27
N LYS A 280 -13.81 -0.98 1.22
CA LYS A 280 -14.99 -1.60 0.59
C LYS A 280 -14.63 -2.93 -0.09
N ALA A 281 -13.48 -2.98 -0.76
CA ALA A 281 -13.00 -4.20 -1.42
C ALA A 281 -12.64 -5.30 -0.40
N GLN A 282 -12.03 -4.96 0.73
CA GLN A 282 -11.74 -5.90 1.84
C GLN A 282 -13.03 -6.50 2.42
N ALA A 283 -14.09 -5.71 2.52
CA ALA A 283 -15.39 -6.21 2.98
C ALA A 283 -16.04 -7.20 1.98
N MET A 284 -15.75 -7.07 0.68
CA MET A 284 -16.23 -8.01 -0.34
C MET A 284 -15.46 -9.35 -0.30
N PHE A 285 -14.14 -9.29 -0.26
CA PHE A 285 -13.29 -10.47 -0.16
C PHE A 285 -11.92 -10.12 0.43
N PRO A 286 -11.44 -10.82 1.49
CA PRO A 286 -10.15 -10.56 2.10
C PRO A 286 -9.00 -10.79 1.13
N HIS A 287 -8.10 -9.80 1.00
CA HIS A 287 -6.93 -9.87 0.14
C HIS A 287 -5.76 -9.10 0.75
N TYR A 288 -4.53 -9.41 0.34
CA TYR A 288 -3.37 -8.62 0.73
C TYR A 288 -3.26 -7.40 -0.17
N PHE A 289 -3.08 -6.25 0.44
CA PHE A 289 -2.96 -4.96 -0.24
C PHE A 289 -1.66 -4.27 0.15
N GLU A 290 -1.00 -3.70 -0.83
CA GLU A 290 0.16 -2.83 -0.65
C GLU A 290 0.03 -1.57 -1.49
N GLN A 291 0.53 -0.46 -0.96
CA GLN A 291 0.53 0.83 -1.61
C GLN A 291 1.86 1.53 -1.41
N HIS A 292 2.37 2.14 -2.47
CA HIS A 292 3.60 2.91 -2.45
C HIS A 292 3.39 4.30 -3.05
N LYS A 293 3.93 5.32 -2.38
CA LYS A 293 3.91 6.72 -2.81
C LYS A 293 5.32 7.10 -3.25
N SER A 294 5.43 7.56 -4.49
CA SER A 294 6.67 8.10 -5.05
C SER A 294 6.34 9.34 -5.87
N ASP A 295 6.70 9.40 -7.13
CA ASP A 295 6.21 10.40 -8.09
C ASP A 295 4.83 9.98 -8.63
N GLY A 296 3.91 9.64 -7.74
CA GLY A 296 2.59 9.09 -7.98
C GLY A 296 2.22 8.02 -6.95
N VAL A 297 1.12 7.31 -7.19
CA VAL A 297 0.60 6.25 -6.32
C VAL A 297 0.56 4.94 -7.10
N GLU A 298 1.28 3.93 -6.63
CA GLU A 298 1.16 2.56 -7.11
C GLU A 298 0.55 1.66 -6.04
N PHE A 299 -0.21 0.67 -6.47
CA PHE A 299 -0.80 -0.30 -5.55
C PHE A 299 -0.83 -1.70 -6.15
N GLY A 300 -0.77 -2.68 -5.27
CA GLY A 300 -0.88 -4.10 -5.57
C GLY A 300 -1.92 -4.77 -4.71
N ILE A 301 -2.80 -5.55 -5.33
CA ILE A 301 -3.73 -6.44 -4.67
C ILE A 301 -3.29 -7.87 -4.98
N TYR A 302 -3.26 -8.69 -3.94
CA TYR A 302 -2.91 -10.09 -4.07
C TYR A 302 -4.05 -10.91 -3.50
N VAL A 303 -4.67 -11.75 -4.33
CA VAL A 303 -5.85 -12.54 -4.01
C VAL A 303 -5.68 -13.99 -4.43
N GLY A 304 -6.13 -14.92 -3.62
CA GLY A 304 -6.03 -16.35 -3.93
C GLY A 304 -6.44 -17.24 -2.76
N ALA A 305 -6.62 -18.53 -3.03
CA ALA A 305 -7.08 -19.49 -2.04
C ALA A 305 -6.16 -19.61 -0.82
N SER A 306 -4.84 -19.49 -1.01
CA SER A 306 -3.86 -19.64 0.07
C SER A 306 -3.83 -18.44 1.03
N LEU A 307 -4.39 -17.28 0.67
CA LEU A 307 -4.48 -16.11 1.54
C LEU A 307 -5.63 -16.20 2.56
N VAL A 308 -6.62 -17.06 2.31
CA VAL A 308 -7.84 -17.11 3.13
C VAL A 308 -7.64 -18.13 4.27
N GLU A 309 -7.75 -17.67 5.53
CA GLU A 309 -7.72 -18.57 6.70
C GLU A 309 -8.94 -19.49 6.76
N ARG A 310 -10.12 -18.93 6.42
CA ARG A 310 -11.43 -19.64 6.46
C ARG A 310 -12.27 -19.24 5.26
N GLY A 311 -12.94 -20.21 4.65
CA GLY A 311 -13.77 -19.98 3.48
C GLY A 311 -13.17 -20.60 2.21
N THR A 312 -13.78 -20.32 1.08
CA THR A 312 -13.37 -20.82 -0.24
C THR A 312 -13.12 -19.63 -1.17
N PHE A 313 -12.02 -19.66 -1.89
CA PHE A 313 -11.76 -18.75 -2.99
C PHE A 313 -12.53 -19.21 -4.23
N ASP A 314 -13.20 -18.26 -4.89
CA ASP A 314 -13.87 -18.47 -6.17
C ASP A 314 -13.37 -17.45 -7.19
N GLN A 315 -13.35 -17.82 -8.47
CA GLN A 315 -12.97 -16.92 -9.56
C GLN A 315 -13.88 -15.69 -9.67
N LEU A 316 -15.12 -15.80 -9.19
CA LEU A 316 -16.05 -14.66 -9.10
C LEU A 316 -15.42 -13.48 -8.36
N TYR A 317 -14.72 -13.73 -7.25
CA TYR A 317 -14.07 -12.66 -6.48
C TYR A 317 -12.91 -12.02 -7.23
N LEU A 318 -12.15 -12.80 -8.00
CA LEU A 318 -11.09 -12.27 -8.85
C LEU A 318 -11.64 -11.36 -9.96
N HIS A 319 -12.69 -11.80 -10.68
CA HIS A 319 -13.36 -10.99 -11.71
C HIS A 319 -13.94 -9.71 -11.10
N ASN A 320 -14.56 -9.82 -9.92
CA ASN A 320 -15.09 -8.65 -9.20
C ASN A 320 -14.01 -7.65 -8.84
N LEU A 321 -12.86 -8.10 -8.31
CA LEU A 321 -11.74 -7.22 -7.95
C LEU A 321 -11.08 -6.58 -9.18
N ARG A 322 -11.01 -7.26 -10.33
CA ARG A 322 -10.53 -6.69 -11.60
C ARG A 322 -11.44 -5.58 -12.10
N LEU A 323 -12.74 -5.82 -12.08
CA LEU A 323 -13.74 -4.80 -12.45
C LEU A 323 -13.68 -3.62 -11.48
N TRP A 324 -13.65 -3.88 -10.16
CA TRP A 324 -13.47 -2.88 -9.13
C TRP A 324 -12.19 -2.05 -9.36
N GLN A 325 -11.06 -2.69 -9.66
CA GLN A 325 -9.81 -2.00 -9.96
C GLN A 325 -9.97 -1.00 -11.12
N LEU A 326 -10.62 -1.39 -12.21
CA LEU A 326 -10.86 -0.50 -13.34
C LEU A 326 -11.73 0.72 -12.93
N MET A 327 -12.79 0.49 -12.15
CA MET A 327 -13.66 1.57 -11.65
C MET A 327 -12.90 2.52 -10.71
N VAL A 328 -12.09 2.00 -9.81
CA VAL A 328 -11.24 2.79 -8.90
C VAL A 328 -10.22 3.61 -9.69
N MET A 329 -9.60 3.06 -10.72
CA MET A 329 -8.68 3.81 -11.58
C MET A 329 -9.39 4.96 -12.31
N CYS A 330 -10.65 4.79 -12.72
CA CYS A 330 -11.47 5.90 -13.24
C CYS A 330 -11.68 6.98 -12.17
N GLY A 331 -11.98 6.59 -10.94
CA GLY A 331 -12.13 7.52 -9.81
C GLY A 331 -10.83 8.27 -9.50
N MET A 332 -9.69 7.58 -9.48
CA MET A 332 -8.37 8.21 -9.28
C MET A 332 -8.07 9.23 -10.38
N ALA A 333 -8.38 8.91 -11.65
CA ALA A 333 -8.21 9.84 -12.78
C ALA A 333 -9.05 11.12 -12.59
N ARG A 334 -10.29 10.99 -12.13
CA ARG A 334 -11.17 12.13 -11.83
C ARG A 334 -10.67 12.96 -10.66
N GLN A 335 -10.18 12.31 -9.59
CA GLN A 335 -9.59 13.04 -8.46
C GLN A 335 -8.36 13.83 -8.90
N ALA A 336 -7.49 13.24 -9.73
CA ALA A 336 -6.33 13.95 -10.29
C ALA A 336 -6.72 15.16 -11.15
N GLU A 337 -7.77 15.04 -11.98
CA GLU A 337 -8.27 16.14 -12.80
C GLU A 337 -8.80 17.29 -11.96
N ARG A 338 -9.59 16.99 -10.91
CA ARG A 338 -10.12 18.00 -9.97
C ARG A 338 -9.02 18.79 -9.24
N LEU A 339 -7.86 18.19 -9.05
CA LEU A 339 -6.73 18.84 -8.39
C LEU A 339 -6.01 19.87 -9.26
N LYS A 340 -6.08 19.80 -10.60
CA LYS A 340 -5.30 20.66 -11.52
C LYS A 340 -5.40 22.14 -11.18
N GLY A 341 -6.61 22.63 -10.85
CA GLY A 341 -6.83 24.03 -10.48
C GLY A 341 -6.26 24.45 -9.11
N ARG A 342 -5.81 23.50 -8.29
CA ARG A 342 -5.28 23.73 -6.94
C ARG A 342 -3.76 23.54 -6.86
N LEU A 343 -3.15 22.92 -7.88
CA LEU A 343 -1.72 22.68 -7.94
C LEU A 343 -0.96 23.97 -8.24
N GLN A 344 0.15 24.20 -7.54
CA GLN A 344 1.04 25.32 -7.81
C GLN A 344 1.86 25.09 -9.09
N VAL A 345 2.23 23.82 -9.35
CA VAL A 345 2.84 23.38 -10.60
C VAL A 345 1.81 22.55 -11.36
N PRO A 346 1.52 22.82 -12.64
CA PRO A 346 0.53 22.10 -13.43
C PRO A 346 1.06 20.69 -13.79
N LEU A 347 0.88 19.73 -12.86
CA LEU A 347 1.26 18.34 -13.05
C LEU A 347 0.08 17.53 -13.59
N GLU A 348 0.38 16.57 -14.43
CA GLU A 348 -0.60 15.65 -15.00
C GLU A 348 -0.33 14.24 -14.52
N VAL A 349 -1.42 13.46 -14.34
CA VAL A 349 -1.34 12.07 -13.88
C VAL A 349 -1.82 11.15 -15.00
N ALA A 350 -1.09 10.07 -15.21
CA ALA A 350 -1.43 9.03 -16.17
C ALA A 350 -1.63 7.70 -15.44
N HIS A 351 -2.56 6.87 -15.93
CA HIS A 351 -3.03 5.68 -15.23
C HIS A 351 -2.76 4.42 -16.04
N LEU A 352 -2.32 3.36 -15.33
CA LEU A 352 -2.01 2.07 -15.95
C LEU A 352 -2.43 0.92 -15.03
N ILE A 353 -2.97 -0.13 -15.65
CA ILE A 353 -3.23 -1.45 -15.05
C ILE A 353 -2.32 -2.45 -15.76
N LEU A 354 -1.57 -3.26 -15.00
CA LEU A 354 -0.86 -4.41 -15.52
C LEU A 354 -1.68 -5.67 -15.25
N VAL A 355 -2.16 -6.28 -16.32
CA VAL A 355 -3.00 -7.48 -16.26
C VAL A 355 -2.11 -8.71 -16.16
N GLN A 356 -2.40 -9.59 -15.20
CA GLN A 356 -1.72 -10.85 -15.00
C GLN A 356 -2.75 -11.95 -14.73
N HIS A 357 -2.79 -12.93 -15.61
CA HIS A 357 -3.74 -14.07 -15.49
C HIS A 357 -3.12 -15.29 -14.81
N THR A 358 -1.80 -15.43 -14.97
CA THR A 358 -1.08 -16.55 -14.36
C THR A 358 -0.86 -16.26 -12.88
N PRO A 359 -1.29 -17.17 -11.97
CA PRO A 359 -1.06 -17.00 -10.56
C PRO A 359 0.44 -17.07 -10.22
N LEU A 360 0.83 -16.34 -9.20
CA LEU A 360 2.19 -16.24 -8.67
C LEU A 360 2.27 -16.90 -7.29
N ALA A 361 3.49 -17.03 -6.79
CA ALA A 361 3.75 -17.26 -5.37
C ALA A 361 4.37 -15.99 -4.77
N ILE A 362 3.96 -15.64 -3.55
CA ILE A 362 4.59 -14.58 -2.77
C ILE A 362 5.17 -15.15 -1.49
N ARG A 363 6.36 -14.67 -1.11
CA ARG A 363 7.09 -15.11 0.08
C ARG A 363 7.46 -13.91 0.94
N PHE A 364 7.25 -14.04 2.24
CA PHE A 364 7.72 -13.01 3.18
C PHE A 364 9.23 -13.12 3.40
N ARG A 365 9.93 -12.03 3.16
CA ARG A 365 11.36 -11.86 3.39
C ARG A 365 11.58 -11.29 4.79
N PHE A 366 12.07 -12.12 5.71
CA PHE A 366 12.32 -11.71 7.10
C PHE A 366 13.45 -10.69 7.23
N ASP A 367 14.43 -10.72 6.32
CA ASP A 367 15.54 -9.77 6.23
C ASP A 367 15.10 -8.37 5.78
N GLU A 368 14.19 -8.30 4.83
CA GLU A 368 13.65 -7.04 4.28
C GLU A 368 12.28 -6.66 4.88
N LYS A 369 11.68 -7.56 5.66
CA LYS A 369 10.37 -7.40 6.33
C LYS A 369 9.23 -7.02 5.38
N ARG A 370 9.23 -7.60 4.18
CA ARG A 370 8.21 -7.39 3.14
C ARG A 370 7.91 -8.68 2.39
N PHE A 371 6.79 -8.69 1.69
CA PHE A 371 6.54 -9.72 0.70
C PHE A 371 7.33 -9.44 -0.59
N ASP A 372 7.78 -10.52 -1.20
CA ASP A 372 8.44 -10.50 -2.50
C ASP A 372 7.89 -11.67 -3.34
N ILE A 373 7.97 -11.55 -4.65
CA ILE A 373 7.51 -12.58 -5.56
C ILE A 373 8.50 -13.75 -5.52
N ASP A 374 7.99 -14.96 -5.28
CA ASP A 374 8.79 -16.17 -5.15
C ASP A 374 8.97 -16.88 -6.49
N GLY A 375 10.22 -17.29 -6.78
CA GLY A 375 10.59 -18.12 -7.92
C GLY A 375 10.99 -17.36 -9.19
N ALA A 376 11.91 -17.98 -9.96
CA ALA A 376 12.50 -17.41 -11.16
C ALA A 376 11.48 -17.11 -12.28
N TYR A 377 10.37 -17.87 -12.34
CA TYR A 377 9.31 -17.67 -13.34
C TYR A 377 8.54 -16.34 -13.13
N ASN A 378 8.53 -15.85 -11.91
CA ASN A 378 7.80 -14.66 -11.50
C ASN A 378 8.65 -13.37 -11.67
N MET A 379 9.96 -13.49 -11.87
CA MET A 379 10.86 -12.34 -12.13
C MET A 379 10.44 -11.53 -13.35
N ARG A 380 9.81 -12.16 -14.35
CA ARG A 380 9.31 -11.45 -15.55
C ARG A 380 8.26 -10.41 -15.18
N TYR A 381 7.33 -10.76 -14.28
CA TYR A 381 6.30 -9.83 -13.79
C TYR A 381 6.93 -8.60 -13.12
N GLU A 382 7.89 -8.79 -12.22
CA GLU A 382 8.58 -7.70 -11.55
C GLU A 382 9.39 -6.81 -12.52
N LEU A 383 10.02 -7.40 -13.55
CA LEU A 383 10.72 -6.64 -14.57
C LEU A 383 9.76 -5.78 -15.39
N VAL A 384 8.59 -6.35 -15.77
CA VAL A 384 7.56 -5.62 -16.49
C VAL A 384 7.01 -4.50 -15.61
N LYS A 385 6.62 -4.80 -14.36
CA LYS A 385 6.12 -3.82 -13.37
C LYS A 385 7.03 -2.59 -13.27
N LYS A 386 8.34 -2.78 -13.21
CA LYS A 386 9.33 -1.68 -13.05
C LYS A 386 9.54 -0.82 -14.30
N ARG A 387 9.11 -1.26 -15.48
CA ARG A 387 9.43 -0.60 -16.76
C ARG A 387 8.22 -0.19 -17.57
N ILE A 388 7.05 -0.70 -17.21
CA ILE A 388 5.83 -0.54 -17.99
C ILE A 388 5.34 0.92 -18.07
N ASP A 389 5.65 1.72 -17.05
CA ASP A 389 5.36 3.16 -17.01
C ASP A 389 6.02 3.93 -18.17
N LYS A 390 7.16 3.41 -18.67
CA LYS A 390 7.96 4.00 -19.75
C LYS A 390 7.67 3.38 -21.12
N ALA A 391 6.75 2.42 -21.20
CA ALA A 391 6.41 1.74 -22.44
C ALA A 391 5.94 2.70 -23.54
N ARG A 392 6.32 2.37 -24.78
CA ARG A 392 5.95 3.12 -25.97
C ARG A 392 5.12 2.27 -26.92
N ILE A 393 4.30 2.93 -27.69
CA ILE A 393 3.50 2.30 -28.74
C ILE A 393 4.41 2.02 -29.93
N ARG A 394 4.39 0.79 -30.42
CA ARG A 394 5.21 0.35 -31.54
C ARG A 394 4.94 1.18 -32.78
N GLY A 395 6.01 1.68 -33.39
CA GLY A 395 5.98 2.46 -34.63
C GLY A 395 5.61 3.93 -34.50
N THR A 396 5.27 4.43 -33.30
CA THR A 396 4.87 5.84 -33.13
C THR A 396 5.79 6.64 -32.21
N HIS A 397 6.63 5.99 -31.42
CA HIS A 397 7.42 6.59 -30.33
C HIS A 397 6.57 7.28 -29.23
N GLU A 398 5.24 7.23 -29.31
CA GLU A 398 4.33 7.75 -28.31
C GLU A 398 4.39 6.91 -27.03
N ARG A 399 4.37 7.55 -25.86
CA ARG A 399 4.21 6.84 -24.59
C ARG A 399 2.82 6.22 -24.50
N LEU A 400 2.75 5.00 -24.00
CA LEU A 400 1.50 4.29 -23.78
C LEU A 400 0.53 5.09 -22.89
N THR A 401 1.03 5.56 -21.75
CA THR A 401 0.23 6.29 -20.76
C THR A 401 0.07 7.74 -21.17
N GLN A 402 -1.18 8.22 -21.17
CA GLN A 402 -1.54 9.62 -21.47
C GLN A 402 -2.46 10.15 -20.36
N PRO A 403 -2.42 11.47 -20.05
CA PRO A 403 -3.35 12.06 -19.10
C PRO A 403 -4.81 11.86 -19.52
N GLY A 404 -5.68 11.64 -18.54
CA GLY A 404 -7.10 11.39 -18.78
C GLY A 404 -7.44 10.03 -19.38
N THR A 405 -6.43 9.15 -19.57
CA THR A 405 -6.64 7.79 -20.07
C THR A 405 -6.16 6.74 -19.09
N ILE A 406 -6.70 5.52 -19.23
CA ILE A 406 -6.22 4.33 -18.52
C ILE A 406 -5.70 3.36 -19.56
N ALA A 407 -4.46 2.89 -19.39
CA ALA A 407 -3.86 1.86 -20.22
C ALA A 407 -3.88 0.53 -19.46
N MET A 408 -4.46 -0.51 -20.07
CA MET A 408 -4.47 -1.87 -19.52
C MET A 408 -3.54 -2.73 -20.35
N VAL A 409 -2.39 -3.10 -19.75
CA VAL A 409 -1.34 -3.87 -20.44
C VAL A 409 -1.51 -5.36 -20.18
N TYR A 410 -1.43 -6.16 -21.21
CA TYR A 410 -1.59 -7.60 -21.15
C TYR A 410 -0.64 -8.33 -22.11
N SER A 411 -0.44 -9.62 -21.86
CA SER A 411 0.44 -10.48 -22.68
C SER A 411 -0.31 -11.57 -23.42
N GLN A 412 -1.51 -11.94 -22.98
CA GLN A 412 -2.32 -13.01 -23.54
C GLN A 412 -3.63 -12.47 -24.13
N ALA A 413 -4.03 -12.94 -25.30
CA ALA A 413 -5.26 -12.48 -25.96
C ALA A 413 -6.52 -12.62 -25.09
N GLN A 414 -6.58 -13.67 -24.27
CA GLN A 414 -7.69 -13.91 -23.35
C GLN A 414 -7.83 -12.79 -22.30
N GLU A 415 -6.72 -12.26 -21.81
CA GLU A 415 -6.69 -11.13 -20.87
C GLU A 415 -7.31 -9.88 -21.51
N GLY A 416 -6.95 -9.61 -22.77
CA GLY A 416 -7.51 -8.48 -23.52
C GLY A 416 -9.02 -8.60 -23.73
N LEU A 417 -9.52 -9.80 -24.04
CA LEU A 417 -10.96 -10.05 -24.23
C LEU A 417 -11.74 -9.83 -22.94
N GLU A 418 -11.25 -10.35 -21.81
CA GLU A 418 -11.89 -10.16 -20.50
C GLU A 418 -11.99 -8.65 -20.15
N TYR A 419 -10.92 -7.88 -20.36
CA TYR A 419 -10.94 -6.45 -20.07
C TYR A 419 -11.83 -5.67 -21.04
N GLN A 420 -12.01 -6.11 -22.28
CA GLN A 420 -13.00 -5.49 -23.20
C GLN A 420 -14.43 -5.61 -22.66
N GLU A 421 -14.79 -6.76 -22.07
CA GLU A 421 -16.10 -6.94 -21.42
C GLU A 421 -16.27 -5.98 -20.22
N TYR A 422 -15.25 -5.84 -19.38
CA TYR A 422 -15.27 -4.88 -18.27
C TYR A 422 -15.38 -3.44 -18.77
N ILE A 423 -14.61 -3.07 -19.81
CA ILE A 423 -14.67 -1.74 -20.41
C ILE A 423 -16.07 -1.45 -20.94
N ALA A 424 -16.70 -2.39 -21.65
CA ALA A 424 -18.05 -2.21 -22.19
C ALA A 424 -19.07 -1.92 -21.06
N TYR A 425 -18.98 -2.63 -19.93
CA TYR A 425 -19.80 -2.36 -18.76
C TYR A 425 -19.53 -0.97 -18.16
N VAL A 426 -18.25 -0.62 -17.96
CA VAL A 426 -17.81 0.64 -17.34
C VAL A 426 -18.15 1.83 -18.26
N GLN A 427 -18.15 1.66 -19.59
CA GLN A 427 -18.67 2.64 -20.56
C GLN A 427 -20.19 2.81 -20.43
N ALA A 428 -20.94 1.70 -20.36
CA ALA A 428 -22.39 1.73 -20.18
C ALA A 428 -22.78 2.39 -18.84
N ALA A 429 -21.97 2.21 -17.81
CA ALA A 429 -22.12 2.87 -16.51
C ALA A 429 -21.63 4.33 -16.51
N GLY A 430 -21.11 4.85 -17.62
CA GLY A 430 -20.70 6.25 -17.79
C GLY A 430 -19.35 6.62 -17.16
N TYR A 431 -18.49 5.69 -16.80
CA TYR A 431 -17.15 5.96 -16.27
C TYR A 431 -16.12 6.26 -17.36
N LEU A 432 -16.32 5.68 -18.54
CA LEU A 432 -15.43 5.80 -19.68
C LEU A 432 -16.19 6.34 -20.89
N THR A 433 -15.51 7.11 -21.74
CA THR A 433 -16.05 7.53 -23.01
C THR A 433 -16.13 6.35 -23.99
N PRO A 434 -17.00 6.40 -25.01
CA PRO A 434 -17.05 5.38 -26.06
C PRO A 434 -15.71 5.25 -26.80
N GLY A 435 -15.34 4.03 -27.16
CA GLY A 435 -14.13 3.70 -27.92
C GLY A 435 -13.09 2.99 -27.07
N ILE A 436 -12.33 2.11 -27.73
CA ILE A 436 -11.19 1.37 -27.18
C ILE A 436 -10.07 1.45 -28.22
N GLU A 437 -8.92 1.91 -27.80
CA GLU A 437 -7.72 1.92 -28.64
C GLU A 437 -6.90 0.66 -28.35
N HIS A 438 -6.67 -0.16 -29.38
CA HIS A 438 -5.84 -1.34 -29.31
C HIS A 438 -4.44 -1.00 -29.79
N VAL A 439 -3.44 -1.17 -28.93
CA VAL A 439 -2.06 -0.81 -29.25
C VAL A 439 -1.11 -1.98 -28.96
N GLU A 440 -0.10 -2.08 -29.80
CA GLU A 440 1.03 -2.98 -29.63
C GLU A 440 2.22 -2.20 -29.05
N LEU A 441 2.91 -2.78 -28.06
CA LEU A 441 4.01 -2.08 -27.39
C LEU A 441 5.35 -2.42 -28.03
N GLU A 442 6.30 -1.48 -27.93
CA GLU A 442 7.71 -1.77 -28.20
C GLU A 442 8.21 -2.83 -27.19
N ASP A 443 9.17 -3.65 -27.63
CA ASP A 443 9.73 -4.67 -26.76
C ASP A 443 10.45 -4.03 -25.55
N LEU A 444 10.07 -4.46 -24.37
CA LEU A 444 10.76 -4.08 -23.13
C LEU A 444 11.87 -5.09 -22.84
N GLU A 445 12.94 -4.65 -22.21
CA GLU A 445 14.01 -5.55 -21.78
C GLU A 445 13.45 -6.59 -20.79
N GLY A 446 13.43 -7.85 -21.21
CA GLY A 446 12.85 -8.96 -20.44
C GLY A 446 11.37 -9.27 -20.73
N ALA A 447 10.68 -8.49 -21.58
CA ALA A 447 9.30 -8.77 -21.99
C ALA A 447 9.01 -8.35 -23.43
N GLN A 448 8.50 -9.28 -24.22
CA GLN A 448 8.14 -9.10 -25.61
C GLN A 448 6.68 -9.46 -25.85
N GLY A 449 6.09 -8.92 -26.92
CA GLY A 449 4.71 -9.23 -27.33
C GLY A 449 3.66 -8.71 -26.36
N LEU A 450 3.91 -7.55 -25.75
CA LEU A 450 2.94 -6.87 -24.89
C LEU A 450 1.97 -6.07 -25.77
N HIS A 451 0.69 -6.13 -25.40
CA HIS A 451 -0.39 -5.36 -25.99
C HIS A 451 -1.05 -4.50 -24.90
N ALA A 452 -1.78 -3.48 -25.31
CA ALA A 452 -2.58 -2.72 -24.37
C ALA A 452 -3.92 -2.29 -24.97
N LEU A 453 -4.91 -2.15 -24.08
CA LEU A 453 -6.15 -1.41 -24.33
C LEU A 453 -6.00 -0.04 -23.69
N ARG A 454 -6.26 1.02 -24.45
CA ARG A 454 -6.28 2.39 -23.93
C ARG A 454 -7.69 2.96 -24.04
N VAL A 455 -8.22 3.50 -22.94
CA VAL A 455 -9.57 4.05 -22.84
C VAL A 455 -9.51 5.44 -22.20
N THR A 456 -10.44 6.32 -22.58
CA THR A 456 -10.53 7.66 -22.03
C THR A 456 -11.56 7.71 -20.90
N VAL A 457 -11.19 8.33 -19.79
CA VAL A 457 -12.07 8.50 -18.64
C VAL A 457 -13.06 9.64 -18.91
N GLU A 458 -14.34 9.40 -18.59
CA GLU A 458 -15.37 10.44 -18.66
C GLU A 458 -15.21 11.41 -17.48
N MET A 459 -15.01 12.70 -17.80
CA MET A 459 -14.68 13.76 -16.80
C MET A 459 -15.85 14.72 -16.51
N HIS A 460 -17.08 14.46 -17.02
CA HIS A 460 -18.21 15.37 -16.86
C HIS A 460 -18.79 15.39 -15.42
N GLU A 461 -19.30 16.58 -15.02
CA GLU A 461 -19.81 16.95 -13.68
C GLU A 461 -21.02 16.16 -13.17
N ALA A 462 -21.70 15.35 -14.01
CA ALA A 462 -22.85 14.52 -13.59
C ALA A 462 -22.55 13.54 -12.44
N TRP A 463 -21.29 13.37 -12.11
CA TRP A 463 -20.75 12.47 -11.09
C TRP A 463 -20.78 13.03 -9.65
N GLU A 464 -20.70 14.37 -9.49
CA GLU A 464 -20.77 14.98 -8.14
C GLU A 464 -22.07 14.63 -7.42
N GLN A 465 -23.13 14.38 -8.19
CA GLN A 465 -24.42 13.96 -7.63
C GLN A 465 -24.47 12.45 -7.29
N GLN A 466 -23.66 11.63 -7.94
CA GLN A 466 -23.61 10.18 -7.70
C GLN A 466 -22.70 9.86 -6.50
N ASP A 467 -21.47 10.39 -6.46
CA ASP A 467 -20.56 10.25 -5.31
C ASP A 467 -21.18 10.84 -4.03
N ALA A 468 -21.86 12.00 -4.13
CA ALA A 468 -22.56 12.60 -2.99
C ALA A 468 -23.81 11.78 -2.56
N ARG A 469 -24.45 11.05 -3.45
CA ARG A 469 -25.55 10.13 -3.12
C ARG A 469 -25.06 8.85 -2.48
N ASP A 470 -23.94 8.32 -2.95
CA ASP A 470 -23.32 7.12 -2.38
C ASP A 470 -22.76 7.42 -0.97
N ASP A 471 -22.08 8.55 -0.76
CA ASP A 471 -21.66 9.03 0.56
C ASP A 471 -22.86 9.30 1.51
N MET A 472 -23.96 9.90 1.03
CA MET A 472 -25.17 10.12 1.84
C MET A 472 -25.88 8.82 2.16
N THR A 473 -25.92 7.85 1.25
CA THR A 473 -26.57 6.56 1.47
C THR A 473 -25.78 5.72 2.49
N GLU A 474 -24.46 5.83 2.51
CA GLU A 474 -23.58 5.16 3.47
C GLU A 474 -23.64 5.83 4.85
N THR A 475 -23.70 7.17 4.91
CA THR A 475 -23.90 7.92 6.17
C THR A 475 -25.25 7.60 6.80
N VAL A 476 -26.31 7.44 6.01
CA VAL A 476 -27.65 7.05 6.51
C VAL A 476 -27.66 5.59 6.97
N ARG A 477 -26.91 4.67 6.33
CA ARG A 477 -26.78 3.28 6.81
C ARG A 477 -26.02 3.18 8.13
N LEU A 478 -24.99 3.99 8.36
CA LEU A 478 -24.23 4.04 9.62
C LEU A 478 -25.00 4.67 10.78
N LEU A 479 -26.02 5.50 10.50
CA LEU A 479 -26.89 6.12 11.52
C LEU A 479 -28.09 5.26 11.89
N VAL A 480 -28.38 4.16 11.19
CA VAL A 480 -29.55 3.27 11.40
C VAL A 480 -29.11 1.92 12.02
N HIS A 481 -27.84 1.71 12.28
CA HIS A 481 -27.29 0.59 13.06
C HIS A 481 -26.52 1.11 14.27
#